data_2ce326715f58afb0dfde8c183fe79cbf
#
_entry.id   2ce326715f58afb0dfde8c183fe79cbf
#
_cell.length_a   1.000
_cell.length_b   1.000
_cell.length_c   1.000
_cell.angle_alpha   90.00
_cell.angle_beta   90.00
_cell.angle_gamma   90.00
#
_symmetry.space_group_name_H-M   'P 1'
#
loop_
_entity.id
_entity.type
_entity.pdbx_description
1 polymer ?
#
loop_
_entity_poly.entity_id
_entity_poly.type
_entity_poly.pdbx_seq_one_letter_code
_entity_poly.pdbx_strand_id
1 'polypeptide(L)'
;IYEVPLTLENRGIGKVLTKRLGLGNPDSNLVDWESLVARATDKNAPVVKVGVVAKYLNNQDTYMSVFEALSSAAWSQNHQVDISWIDAEQITAENVAEKLSGVDGIVVPGGFGLRGLEGKIISAQYALKSKLPYIGLCLGLQMAVVAAARNAGLTKANTIELDPSTPDPVIHIMEDQKYIKDMGG
;
A
#
# COMPACT_ATOMS: atom_id res chain seq x y z
N ILE A 1 16.39 12.33 1.16
CA ILE A 1 17.12 11.26 1.87
C ILE A 1 17.97 10.44 0.90
N TYR A 2 17.46 10.12 -0.30
CA TYR A 2 18.13 9.26 -1.29
C TYR A 2 19.45 9.81 -1.85
N GLU A 3 19.70 11.12 -1.79
CA GLU A 3 20.98 11.76 -2.18
C GLU A 3 22.09 11.58 -1.13
N VAL A 4 21.75 11.17 0.10
CA VAL A 4 22.72 11.07 1.20
C VAL A 4 23.88 10.12 0.89
N PRO A 5 23.66 8.89 0.36
CA PRO A 5 24.76 7.99 0.00
C PRO A 5 25.74 8.61 -1.00
N LEU A 6 25.25 9.30 -2.03
CA LEU A 6 26.08 9.98 -3.02
C LEU A 6 26.90 11.11 -2.37
N THR A 7 26.27 11.89 -1.50
CA THR A 7 26.95 12.97 -0.76
C THR A 7 28.07 12.42 0.13
N LEU A 8 27.82 11.31 0.82
CA LEU A 8 28.78 10.67 1.71
C LEU A 8 29.97 10.10 0.92
N GLU A 9 29.69 9.43 -0.19
CA GLU A 9 30.76 8.87 -1.05
C GLU A 9 31.61 9.97 -1.67
N ASN A 10 31.00 11.05 -2.17
CA ASN A 10 31.71 12.21 -2.70
C ASN A 10 32.64 12.91 -1.66
N ARG A 11 32.31 12.75 -0.37
CA ARG A 11 33.15 13.21 0.75
C ARG A 11 34.21 12.18 1.20
N GLY A 12 34.30 11.03 0.52
CA GLY A 12 35.29 10.00 0.77
C GLY A 12 35.02 9.12 2.00
N ILE A 13 33.79 9.10 2.52
CA ILE A 13 33.43 8.30 3.70
C ILE A 13 33.62 6.80 3.42
N GLY A 14 33.27 6.33 2.22
CA GLY A 14 33.50 4.95 1.80
C GLY A 14 34.96 4.52 1.98
N LYS A 15 35.91 5.34 1.51
CA LYS A 15 37.35 5.08 1.68
C LYS A 15 37.80 5.05 3.14
N VAL A 16 37.25 5.93 3.97
CA VAL A 16 37.55 5.95 5.42
C VAL A 16 37.05 4.68 6.10
N LEU A 17 35.81 4.27 5.79
CA LEU A 17 35.21 3.07 6.38
C LEU A 17 35.93 1.80 5.95
N THR A 18 36.19 1.60 4.65
CA THR A 18 36.86 0.41 4.14
C THR A 18 38.27 0.27 4.72
N LYS A 19 39.01 1.37 4.83
CA LYS A 19 40.32 1.39 5.49
C LYS A 19 40.23 0.99 6.97
N ARG A 20 39.26 1.55 7.71
CA ARG A 20 39.07 1.25 9.14
C ARG A 20 38.66 -0.18 9.41
N LEU A 21 37.87 -0.77 8.51
CA LEU A 21 37.36 -2.14 8.61
C LEU A 21 38.32 -3.17 7.99
N GLY A 22 39.43 -2.77 7.41
CA GLY A 22 40.39 -3.69 6.78
C GLY A 22 39.86 -4.37 5.51
N LEU A 23 38.87 -3.75 4.82
CA LEU A 23 38.20 -4.31 3.65
C LEU A 23 38.95 -4.03 2.31
N GLY A 24 40.19 -3.54 2.38
CA GLY A 24 40.92 -3.09 1.21
C GLY A 24 40.46 -1.70 0.73
N ASN A 25 40.56 -1.45 -0.56
CA ASN A 25 40.10 -0.19 -1.16
C ASN A 25 39.31 -0.53 -2.44
N PRO A 26 38.10 -1.14 -2.31
CA PRO A 26 37.27 -1.42 -3.46
C PRO A 26 36.81 -0.11 -4.09
N ASP A 27 36.75 -0.07 -5.42
CA ASP A 27 36.11 1.02 -6.13
C ASP A 27 34.61 0.98 -5.85
N SER A 28 34.03 2.12 -5.49
CA SER A 28 32.58 2.23 -5.31
C SER A 28 31.90 2.24 -6.69
N ASN A 29 30.82 1.48 -6.84
CA ASN A 29 29.96 1.55 -8.00
C ASN A 29 28.56 1.99 -7.57
N LEU A 30 28.22 3.24 -7.85
CA LEU A 30 26.95 3.87 -7.47
C LEU A 30 26.06 4.18 -8.67
N VAL A 31 26.35 3.65 -9.86
CA VAL A 31 25.62 3.96 -11.10
C VAL A 31 24.11 3.71 -10.96
N ASP A 32 23.72 2.57 -10.36
CA ASP A 32 22.31 2.25 -10.15
C ASP A 32 21.66 3.20 -9.14
N TRP A 33 22.42 3.59 -8.11
CA TRP A 33 21.94 4.53 -7.10
C TRP A 33 21.81 5.96 -7.66
N GLU A 34 22.76 6.40 -8.47
CA GLU A 34 22.70 7.69 -9.19
C GLU A 34 21.47 7.72 -10.11
N SER A 35 21.22 6.64 -10.82
CA SER A 35 20.01 6.47 -11.68
C SER A 35 18.73 6.54 -10.86
N LEU A 36 18.68 5.89 -9.69
CA LEU A 36 17.54 5.96 -8.77
C LEU A 36 17.30 7.40 -8.30
N VAL A 37 18.37 8.08 -7.84
CA VAL A 37 18.26 9.47 -7.36
C VAL A 37 17.79 10.40 -8.46
N ALA A 38 18.31 10.26 -9.67
CA ALA A 38 17.88 11.05 -10.82
C ALA A 38 16.37 10.93 -11.06
N ARG A 39 15.82 9.70 -11.04
CA ARG A 39 14.39 9.46 -11.18
C ARG A 39 13.57 9.97 -9.99
N ALA A 40 14.05 9.75 -8.78
CA ALA A 40 13.35 10.19 -7.55
C ALA A 40 13.25 11.73 -7.44
N THR A 41 14.17 12.45 -8.05
CA THR A 41 14.23 13.92 -8.01
C THR A 41 13.73 14.61 -9.28
N ASP A 42 13.32 13.85 -10.30
CA ASP A 42 12.80 14.39 -11.56
C ASP A 42 11.41 15.00 -11.35
N LYS A 43 11.37 16.33 -11.34
CA LYS A 43 10.12 17.11 -11.20
C LYS A 43 9.30 17.20 -12.49
N ASN A 44 9.87 16.78 -13.62
CA ASN A 44 9.21 16.82 -14.92
C ASN A 44 8.61 15.46 -15.32
N ALA A 45 8.86 14.41 -14.53
CA ALA A 45 8.27 13.10 -14.77
C ALA A 45 6.73 13.15 -14.68
N PRO A 46 6.02 12.38 -15.50
CA PRO A 46 4.57 12.28 -15.41
C PRO A 46 4.14 11.77 -14.03
N VAL A 47 2.98 12.21 -13.57
CA VAL A 47 2.46 11.90 -12.23
C VAL A 47 1.33 10.88 -12.33
N VAL A 48 1.42 9.80 -11.54
CA VAL A 48 0.33 8.84 -11.32
C VAL A 48 -0.34 9.17 -9.98
N LYS A 49 -1.67 9.26 -10.00
CA LYS A 49 -2.46 9.56 -8.80
C LYS A 49 -2.98 8.29 -8.16
N VAL A 50 -2.60 8.00 -6.93
CA VAL A 50 -2.99 6.79 -6.21
C VAL A 50 -3.79 7.14 -4.95
N GLY A 51 -5.01 6.60 -4.85
CA GLY A 51 -5.79 6.68 -3.62
C GLY A 51 -5.39 5.58 -2.64
N VAL A 52 -5.03 5.92 -1.41
CA VAL A 52 -4.81 4.95 -0.33
C VAL A 52 -6.01 4.96 0.59
N VAL A 53 -6.85 3.91 0.48
CA VAL A 53 -8.08 3.79 1.29
C VAL A 53 -7.75 3.13 2.62
N ALA A 54 -7.55 3.95 3.64
CA ALA A 54 -6.99 3.54 4.92
C ALA A 54 -7.84 4.03 6.11
N LYS A 55 -7.51 3.63 7.34
CA LYS A 55 -8.27 3.98 8.54
C LYS A 55 -7.47 4.64 9.67
N TYR A 56 -6.16 4.68 9.60
CA TYR A 56 -5.30 5.27 10.64
C TYR A 56 -4.60 6.54 10.13
N LEU A 57 -5.38 7.46 9.57
CA LEU A 57 -4.83 8.66 8.90
C LEU A 57 -4.24 9.69 9.86
N ASN A 58 -4.52 9.60 11.16
CA ASN A 58 -3.99 10.50 12.19
C ASN A 58 -2.50 10.22 12.52
N ASN A 59 -1.95 9.10 12.06
CA ASN A 59 -0.55 8.75 12.24
C ASN A 59 0.08 8.44 10.88
N GLN A 60 0.82 9.39 10.34
CA GLN A 60 1.45 9.29 9.02
C GLN A 60 2.47 8.13 8.94
N ASP A 61 3.10 7.76 10.06
CA ASP A 61 4.10 6.69 10.09
C ASP A 61 3.49 5.30 9.88
N THR A 62 2.18 5.13 10.17
CA THR A 62 1.48 3.84 10.03
C THR A 62 1.61 3.24 8.63
N TYR A 63 1.64 4.08 7.61
CA TYR A 63 1.68 3.63 6.22
C TYR A 63 2.95 4.05 5.47
N MET A 64 4.02 4.39 6.19
CA MET A 64 5.28 4.83 5.58
C MET A 64 5.83 3.81 4.58
N SER A 65 5.77 2.50 4.90
CA SER A 65 6.22 1.45 3.98
C SER A 65 5.39 1.37 2.69
N VAL A 66 4.09 1.65 2.78
CA VAL A 66 3.21 1.72 1.59
C VAL A 66 3.56 2.94 0.74
N PHE A 67 3.76 4.09 1.39
CA PHE A 67 4.19 5.32 0.73
C PHE A 67 5.51 5.12 -0.02
N GLU A 68 6.53 4.58 0.65
CA GLU A 68 7.85 4.34 0.07
C GLU A 68 7.80 3.31 -1.07
N ALA A 69 6.98 2.25 -0.92
CA ALA A 69 6.81 1.26 -1.97
C ALA A 69 6.16 1.85 -3.23
N LEU A 70 5.13 2.68 -3.07
CA LEU A 70 4.47 3.37 -4.19
C LEU A 70 5.41 4.35 -4.87
N SER A 71 6.19 5.12 -4.09
CA SER A 71 7.20 6.04 -4.61
C SER A 71 8.26 5.30 -5.41
N SER A 72 8.82 4.23 -4.86
CA SER A 72 9.83 3.41 -5.55
C SER A 72 9.29 2.76 -6.82
N ALA A 73 8.04 2.28 -6.80
CA ALA A 73 7.38 1.72 -7.98
C ALA A 73 7.19 2.78 -9.07
N ALA A 74 6.76 3.97 -8.72
CA ALA A 74 6.61 5.08 -9.66
C ALA A 74 7.95 5.45 -10.32
N TRP A 75 9.01 5.61 -9.53
CA TRP A 75 10.35 5.91 -10.07
C TRP A 75 10.88 4.81 -10.98
N SER A 76 10.59 3.54 -10.69
CA SER A 76 10.98 2.43 -11.57
C SER A 76 10.35 2.52 -12.96
N GLN A 77 9.20 3.18 -13.07
CA GLN A 77 8.47 3.43 -14.30
C GLN A 77 8.68 4.84 -14.86
N ASN A 78 9.68 5.59 -14.35
CA ASN A 78 9.95 6.99 -14.70
C ASN A 78 8.74 7.92 -14.48
N HIS A 79 8.02 7.70 -13.39
CA HIS A 79 6.90 8.52 -12.94
C HIS A 79 7.14 9.06 -11.53
N GLN A 80 6.41 10.09 -11.16
CA GLN A 80 6.18 10.48 -9.77
C GLN A 80 4.81 9.94 -9.33
N VAL A 81 4.59 9.82 -8.02
CA VAL A 81 3.30 9.46 -7.47
C VAL A 81 2.74 10.59 -6.62
N ASP A 82 1.46 10.90 -6.83
CA ASP A 82 0.65 11.75 -5.96
C ASP A 82 -0.31 10.86 -5.16
N ILE A 83 -0.15 10.83 -3.84
CA ILE A 83 -0.91 9.93 -2.97
C ILE A 83 -2.00 10.71 -2.24
N SER A 84 -3.25 10.35 -2.55
CA SER A 84 -4.44 10.83 -1.86
C SER A 84 -4.82 9.86 -0.74
N TRP A 85 -4.75 10.31 0.53
CA TRP A 85 -5.18 9.54 1.68
C TRP A 85 -6.70 9.65 1.85
N ILE A 86 -7.40 8.52 1.77
CA ILE A 86 -8.86 8.45 1.78
C ILE A 86 -9.31 7.67 3.00
N ASP A 87 -10.11 8.32 3.86
CA ASP A 87 -10.64 7.70 5.06
C ASP A 87 -11.71 6.67 4.72
N ALA A 88 -11.40 5.39 4.97
CA ALA A 88 -12.31 4.29 4.73
C ALA A 88 -13.60 4.38 5.57
N GLU A 89 -13.57 5.05 6.73
CA GLU A 89 -14.75 5.21 7.60
C GLU A 89 -15.77 6.18 7.00
N GLN A 90 -15.35 7.06 6.09
CA GLN A 90 -16.19 8.04 5.43
C GLN A 90 -16.72 7.59 4.06
N ILE A 91 -16.34 6.40 3.60
CA ILE A 91 -16.81 5.88 2.31
C ILE A 91 -18.15 5.18 2.47
N THR A 92 -19.11 5.58 1.65
CA THR A 92 -20.43 4.98 1.52
C THR A 92 -20.72 4.63 0.05
N ALA A 93 -21.79 3.86 -0.19
CA ALA A 93 -22.21 3.53 -1.56
C ALA A 93 -22.56 4.77 -2.40
N GLU A 94 -23.08 5.83 -1.74
CA GLU A 94 -23.50 7.08 -2.38
C GLU A 94 -22.32 7.98 -2.75
N ASN A 95 -21.23 7.98 -1.95
CA ASN A 95 -20.13 8.93 -2.13
C ASN A 95 -18.83 8.31 -2.70
N VAL A 96 -18.75 6.99 -2.85
CA VAL A 96 -17.53 6.31 -3.27
C VAL A 96 -17.01 6.81 -4.63
N ALA A 97 -17.90 7.08 -5.57
CA ALA A 97 -17.54 7.60 -6.88
C ALA A 97 -16.89 8.98 -6.80
N GLU A 98 -17.38 9.85 -5.91
CA GLU A 98 -16.80 11.17 -5.65
C GLU A 98 -15.46 11.04 -4.92
N LYS A 99 -15.42 10.24 -3.85
CA LYS A 99 -14.20 10.03 -3.03
C LYS A 99 -13.03 9.42 -3.80
N LEU A 100 -13.33 8.59 -4.80
CA LEU A 100 -12.33 7.96 -5.66
C LEU A 100 -12.21 8.65 -7.04
N SER A 101 -12.79 9.84 -7.19
CA SER A 101 -12.65 10.59 -8.44
C SER A 101 -11.23 11.12 -8.60
N GLY A 102 -10.72 11.05 -9.84
CA GLY A 102 -9.43 11.66 -10.18
C GLY A 102 -8.19 10.88 -9.73
N VAL A 103 -8.33 9.64 -9.24
CA VAL A 103 -7.19 8.73 -9.03
C VAL A 103 -7.11 7.72 -10.18
N ASP A 104 -5.87 7.32 -10.51
CA ASP A 104 -5.58 6.34 -11.57
C ASP A 104 -5.64 4.89 -11.04
N GLY A 105 -5.63 4.72 -9.73
CA GLY A 105 -5.74 3.44 -9.05
C GLY A 105 -5.84 3.60 -7.54
N ILE A 106 -6.19 2.51 -6.84
CA ILE A 106 -6.28 2.51 -5.39
C ILE A 106 -5.48 1.40 -4.74
N VAL A 107 -4.94 1.69 -3.56
CA VAL A 107 -4.34 0.70 -2.65
C VAL A 107 -5.19 0.66 -1.38
N VAL A 108 -5.58 -0.54 -0.99
CA VAL A 108 -6.29 -0.79 0.26
C VAL A 108 -5.37 -1.57 1.19
N PRO A 109 -4.73 -0.90 2.16
CA PRO A 109 -3.77 -1.54 3.05
C PRO A 109 -4.43 -2.44 4.10
N GLY A 110 -3.60 -3.20 4.80
CA GLY A 110 -3.96 -3.99 5.96
C GLY A 110 -4.56 -3.17 7.11
N GLY A 111 -4.81 -3.85 8.20
CA GLY A 111 -5.35 -3.29 9.44
C GLY A 111 -6.20 -4.29 10.19
N PHE A 112 -6.58 -3.93 11.41
CA PHE A 112 -7.33 -4.79 12.33
C PHE A 112 -8.63 -4.11 12.79
N GLY A 113 -9.58 -4.93 13.24
CA GLY A 113 -10.85 -4.47 13.82
C GLY A 113 -11.86 -3.98 12.78
N LEU A 114 -13.09 -3.74 13.24
CA LEU A 114 -14.28 -3.56 12.39
C LEU A 114 -14.39 -2.19 11.70
N ARG A 115 -13.71 -1.17 12.24
CA ARG A 115 -13.79 0.20 11.72
C ARG A 115 -13.35 0.29 10.26
N GLY A 116 -14.11 1.00 9.42
CA GLY A 116 -13.77 1.29 8.04
C GLY A 116 -13.78 0.09 7.09
N LEU A 117 -14.20 -1.11 7.55
CA LEU A 117 -14.20 -2.32 6.72
C LEU A 117 -15.22 -2.23 5.58
N GLU A 118 -16.43 -1.77 5.88
CA GLU A 118 -17.46 -1.65 4.84
C GLU A 118 -17.04 -0.63 3.77
N GLY A 119 -16.40 0.47 4.16
CA GLY A 119 -15.84 1.43 3.18
C GLY A 119 -14.74 0.82 2.31
N LYS A 120 -13.90 -0.07 2.86
CA LYS A 120 -12.92 -0.84 2.06
C LYS A 120 -13.60 -1.80 1.09
N ILE A 121 -14.66 -2.50 1.51
CA ILE A 121 -15.44 -3.39 0.66
C ILE A 121 -16.13 -2.59 -0.45
N ILE A 122 -16.78 -1.48 -0.12
CA ILE A 122 -17.44 -0.58 -1.09
C ILE A 122 -16.42 -0.05 -2.10
N SER A 123 -15.22 0.35 -1.65
CA SER A 123 -14.15 0.80 -2.55
C SER A 123 -13.71 -0.30 -3.52
N ALA A 124 -13.57 -1.54 -3.02
CA ALA A 124 -13.23 -2.69 -3.86
C ALA A 124 -14.37 -3.02 -4.86
N GLN A 125 -15.64 -2.96 -4.43
CA GLN A 125 -16.79 -3.14 -5.33
C GLN A 125 -16.83 -2.08 -6.43
N TYR A 126 -16.56 -0.82 -6.06
CA TYR A 126 -16.50 0.29 -7.02
C TYR A 126 -15.36 0.07 -8.01
N ALA A 127 -14.15 -0.26 -7.53
CA ALA A 127 -12.99 -0.50 -8.37
C ALA A 127 -13.25 -1.63 -9.38
N LEU A 128 -13.84 -2.74 -8.95
CA LEU A 128 -14.23 -3.85 -9.83
C LEU A 128 -15.22 -3.42 -10.92
N LYS A 129 -16.25 -2.63 -10.56
CA LYS A 129 -17.28 -2.17 -11.49
C LYS A 129 -16.76 -1.13 -12.48
N SER A 130 -15.96 -0.18 -12.00
CA SER A 130 -15.40 0.91 -12.81
C SER A 130 -14.11 0.54 -13.54
N LYS A 131 -13.56 -0.67 -13.31
CA LYS A 131 -12.27 -1.15 -13.81
C LYS A 131 -11.10 -0.25 -13.34
N LEU A 132 -11.25 0.34 -12.16
CA LEU A 132 -10.16 1.09 -11.53
C LEU A 132 -9.12 0.10 -11.00
N PRO A 133 -7.82 0.25 -11.32
CA PRO A 133 -6.76 -0.56 -10.77
C PRO A 133 -6.81 -0.63 -9.23
N TYR A 134 -6.70 -1.85 -8.68
CA TYR A 134 -6.85 -2.10 -7.26
C TYR A 134 -5.73 -3.01 -6.75
N ILE A 135 -5.10 -2.63 -5.66
CA ILE A 135 -4.18 -3.48 -4.89
C ILE A 135 -4.70 -3.60 -3.46
N GLY A 136 -4.99 -4.82 -3.03
CA GLY A 136 -5.32 -5.13 -1.63
C GLY A 136 -4.16 -5.78 -0.90
N LEU A 137 -3.74 -5.21 0.21
CA LEU A 137 -2.67 -5.73 1.05
C LEU A 137 -3.29 -6.34 2.32
N CYS A 138 -2.99 -7.62 2.62
CA CYS A 138 -3.49 -8.31 3.81
C CYS A 138 -5.03 -8.20 3.92
N LEU A 139 -5.56 -7.47 4.90
CA LEU A 139 -6.99 -7.21 5.05
C LEU A 139 -7.62 -6.59 3.78
N GLY A 140 -6.88 -5.75 3.06
CA GLY A 140 -7.36 -5.18 1.79
C GLY A 140 -7.64 -6.24 0.73
N LEU A 141 -6.83 -7.30 0.64
CA LEU A 141 -7.11 -8.45 -0.23
C LEU A 141 -8.37 -9.20 0.23
N GLN A 142 -8.53 -9.43 1.53
CA GLN A 142 -9.72 -10.09 2.07
C GLN A 142 -11.00 -9.29 1.73
N MET A 143 -10.95 -7.96 1.86
CA MET A 143 -12.09 -7.10 1.49
C MET A 143 -12.39 -7.15 -0.01
N ALA A 144 -11.40 -7.32 -0.87
CA ALA A 144 -11.61 -7.53 -2.31
C ALA A 144 -12.31 -8.86 -2.60
N VAL A 145 -11.97 -9.94 -1.87
CA VAL A 145 -12.66 -11.24 -2.00
C VAL A 145 -14.14 -11.11 -1.59
N VAL A 146 -14.42 -10.47 -0.47
CA VAL A 146 -15.80 -10.17 -0.03
C VAL A 146 -16.54 -9.34 -1.08
N ALA A 147 -15.91 -8.30 -1.61
CA ALA A 147 -16.48 -7.43 -2.64
C ALA A 147 -16.80 -8.20 -3.93
N ALA A 148 -15.90 -9.07 -4.37
CA ALA A 148 -16.09 -9.91 -5.55
C ALA A 148 -17.28 -10.89 -5.34
N ALA A 149 -17.36 -11.52 -4.19
CA ALA A 149 -18.46 -12.42 -3.84
C ALA A 149 -19.81 -11.68 -3.82
N ARG A 150 -19.86 -10.49 -3.21
CA ARG A 150 -21.08 -9.65 -3.22
C ARG A 150 -21.48 -9.23 -4.63
N ASN A 151 -20.52 -8.88 -5.49
CA ASN A 151 -20.80 -8.55 -6.90
C ASN A 151 -21.25 -9.78 -7.72
N ALA A 152 -20.87 -10.99 -7.31
CA ALA A 152 -21.32 -12.26 -7.93
C ALA A 152 -22.70 -12.71 -7.43
N GLY A 153 -23.36 -11.97 -6.52
CA GLY A 153 -24.71 -12.26 -6.05
C GLY A 153 -24.79 -12.78 -4.61
N LEU A 154 -23.68 -13.09 -3.94
CA LEU A 154 -23.66 -13.42 -2.52
C LEU A 154 -23.72 -12.16 -1.67
N THR A 155 -24.87 -11.49 -1.67
CA THR A 155 -25.02 -10.12 -1.11
C THR A 155 -24.68 -10.01 0.38
N LYS A 156 -24.69 -11.12 1.11
CA LYS A 156 -24.34 -11.20 2.54
C LYS A 156 -22.94 -11.75 2.77
N ALA A 157 -22.14 -11.93 1.71
CA ALA A 157 -20.77 -12.42 1.84
C ALA A 157 -19.96 -11.58 2.83
N ASN A 158 -19.24 -12.26 3.72
CA ASN A 158 -18.41 -11.64 4.74
C ASN A 158 -17.29 -12.59 5.20
N THR A 159 -16.45 -12.14 6.11
CA THR A 159 -15.47 -12.96 6.83
C THR A 159 -16.03 -13.39 8.18
N ILE A 160 -15.79 -14.62 8.60
CA ILE A 160 -16.24 -15.13 9.92
C ILE A 160 -15.53 -14.43 11.08
N GLU A 161 -14.39 -13.79 10.86
CA GLU A 161 -13.69 -12.98 11.87
C GLU A 161 -14.51 -11.73 12.21
N LEU A 162 -15.19 -11.15 11.22
CA LEU A 162 -15.93 -9.90 11.35
C LEU A 162 -17.41 -10.13 11.66
N ASP A 163 -17.98 -11.17 11.06
CA ASP A 163 -19.35 -11.61 11.28
C ASP A 163 -19.39 -13.13 11.36
N PRO A 164 -19.24 -13.72 12.56
CA PRO A 164 -19.32 -15.17 12.75
C PRO A 164 -20.66 -15.77 12.35
N SER A 165 -21.71 -14.95 12.21
CA SER A 165 -23.07 -15.36 11.86
C SER A 165 -23.39 -15.21 10.38
N THR A 166 -22.45 -14.74 9.56
CA THR A 166 -22.69 -14.53 8.13
C THR A 166 -23.17 -15.82 7.44
N PRO A 167 -24.25 -15.76 6.66
CA PRO A 167 -24.72 -16.94 5.92
C PRO A 167 -23.82 -17.32 4.76
N ASP A 168 -23.00 -16.37 4.27
CA ASP A 168 -22.13 -16.55 3.10
C ASP A 168 -20.66 -16.27 3.51
N PRO A 169 -20.04 -17.13 4.33
CA PRO A 169 -18.64 -16.93 4.74
C PRO A 169 -17.71 -17.22 3.56
N VAL A 170 -16.94 -16.20 3.13
CA VAL A 170 -15.96 -16.31 2.02
C VAL A 170 -14.52 -16.20 2.50
N ILE A 171 -14.32 -15.75 3.74
CA ILE A 171 -13.03 -15.74 4.43
C ILE A 171 -13.19 -16.47 5.75
N HIS A 172 -12.30 -17.41 6.02
CA HIS A 172 -12.32 -18.27 7.20
C HIS A 172 -11.00 -18.17 7.98
N ILE A 173 -11.08 -18.46 9.28
CA ILE A 173 -9.90 -18.71 10.12
C ILE A 173 -9.41 -20.13 9.82
N MET A 174 -8.12 -20.31 9.58
CA MET A 174 -7.51 -21.62 9.37
C MET A 174 -7.65 -22.48 10.62
N GLU A 175 -7.82 -23.79 10.44
CA GLU A 175 -8.07 -24.72 11.55
C GLU A 175 -6.95 -24.69 12.62
N ASP A 176 -5.72 -24.63 12.18
CA ASP A 176 -4.51 -24.56 13.04
C ASP A 176 -4.34 -23.21 13.75
N GLN A 177 -5.09 -22.18 13.31
CA GLN A 177 -5.05 -20.83 13.86
C GLN A 177 -6.24 -20.49 14.75
N LYS A 178 -7.22 -21.38 14.91
CA LYS A 178 -8.41 -21.14 15.73
C LYS A 178 -8.12 -20.81 17.19
N TYR A 179 -7.00 -21.24 17.70
CA TYR A 179 -6.61 -21.07 19.11
C TYR A 179 -5.60 -19.94 19.33
N ILE A 180 -5.17 -19.25 18.26
CA ILE A 180 -4.26 -18.12 18.37
C ILE A 180 -5.08 -16.91 18.78
N LYS A 181 -4.81 -16.40 20.00
CA LYS A 181 -5.53 -15.26 20.57
C LYS A 181 -4.96 -13.91 20.15
N ASP A 182 -3.70 -13.89 19.72
CA ASP A 182 -3.01 -12.68 19.32
C ASP A 182 -3.12 -12.49 17.81
N MET A 183 -3.46 -11.27 17.39
CA MET A 183 -3.56 -10.92 15.98
C MET A 183 -2.18 -10.98 15.32
N GLY A 184 -2.10 -11.69 14.21
CA GLY A 184 -0.87 -11.83 13.43
C GLY A 184 -0.29 -13.25 13.42
N GLY A 185 -1.06 -14.22 13.88
CA GLY A 185 -0.77 -15.65 13.68
C GLY A 185 -0.96 -16.08 12.24
#